data_943c1fdbf8c6ef3f8ebca8d1063e8c89
#
_entry.id   943c1fdbf8c6ef3f8ebca8d1063e8c89
#
_cell.length_a   1.000
_cell.length_b   1.000
_cell.length_c   1.000
_cell.angle_alpha   90.00
_cell.angle_beta   90.00
_cell.angle_gamma   90.00
#
_symmetry.space_group_name_H-M   'P 1'
#
loop_
_entity.id
_entity.type
_entity.pdbx_description
1 polymer ?
#
loop_
_entity_poly.entity_id
_entity_poly.type
_entity_poly.pdbx_seq_one_letter_code
_entity_poly.pdbx_strand_id
1 'polypeptide(L)'
;MRRLRPVATVLGALGLLAGAVAVVTARVDVPRFVVVGPASFAPILLCCTVLGMLLCLAVRRWWIAGASASVLAIAGTVVVPLYVADAAPSAGTPITLMQANVMLGEADPAALVASVRDRGVDILTAQELTPEFVDALDDAGMSDVLPYRFAMPYPGGAGAGIYSRVPVTDGRELDGYLLSSVTARVDLGTGPVRVYAVHPVPPYPTPTPVWAQEMAMLRDELRTAADSPEPVIVGGDFNATHAHARFRALLTDGWSDVGDAVGAGIVPTYPTDKSYPPLVGIDHVLVRGVGATSSTAVDIAGSDHRGLVVELALR
;
A
#
# COMPACT_ATOMS: atom_id res chain seq x y z
N MET A 1 10.46 33.25 29.26
CA MET A 1 9.11 33.07 28.66
C MET A 1 8.75 34.13 27.59
N ARG A 2 8.96 35.45 27.84
CA ARG A 2 8.57 36.51 26.88
C ARG A 2 9.29 36.40 25.51
N ARG A 3 10.56 36.00 25.46
CA ARG A 3 11.36 35.87 24.22
C ARG A 3 11.04 34.61 23.40
N LEU A 4 10.43 33.58 23.99
CA LEU A 4 10.04 32.33 23.31
C LEU A 4 8.67 32.42 22.62
N ARG A 5 7.83 33.38 23.01
CA ARG A 5 6.49 33.55 22.44
C ARG A 5 6.45 33.75 20.92
N PRO A 6 7.29 34.62 20.32
CA PRO A 6 7.24 34.81 18.86
C PRO A 6 7.67 33.55 18.12
N VAL A 7 8.72 32.86 18.58
CA VAL A 7 9.19 31.60 17.95
C VAL A 7 8.11 30.54 17.99
N ALA A 8 7.52 30.30 19.16
CA ALA A 8 6.43 29.33 19.32
C ALA A 8 5.20 29.69 18.47
N THR A 9 4.90 30.99 18.29
CA THR A 9 3.81 31.45 17.44
C THR A 9 4.11 31.13 15.96
N VAL A 10 5.34 31.38 15.49
CA VAL A 10 5.75 31.08 14.11
C VAL A 10 5.71 29.57 13.85
N LEU A 11 6.30 28.76 14.74
CA LEU A 11 6.28 27.31 14.63
C LEU A 11 4.85 26.76 14.64
N GLY A 12 3.98 27.32 15.48
CA GLY A 12 2.57 26.97 15.50
C GLY A 12 1.82 27.31 14.20
N ALA A 13 2.12 28.48 13.61
CA ALA A 13 1.54 28.87 12.32
C ALA A 13 2.05 27.98 11.18
N LEU A 14 3.34 27.60 11.20
CA LEU A 14 3.90 26.63 10.25
C LEU A 14 3.26 25.24 10.39
N GLY A 15 3.05 24.79 11.64
CA GLY A 15 2.34 23.54 11.91
C GLY A 15 0.88 23.59 11.40
N LEU A 16 0.15 24.67 11.60
CA LEU A 16 -1.20 24.87 11.07
C LEU A 16 -1.18 24.82 9.52
N LEU A 17 -0.21 25.49 8.89
CA LEU A 17 -0.06 25.47 7.43
C LEU A 17 0.22 24.05 6.93
N ALA A 18 1.10 23.29 7.61
CA ALA A 18 1.39 21.89 7.28
C ALA A 18 0.13 21.02 7.29
N GLY A 19 -0.69 21.13 8.35
CA GLY A 19 -1.96 20.42 8.42
C GLY A 19 -2.97 20.84 7.35
N ALA A 20 -3.06 22.14 7.06
CA ALA A 20 -3.91 22.63 5.98
C ALA A 20 -3.47 22.06 4.62
N VAL A 21 -2.16 21.99 4.35
CA VAL A 21 -1.59 21.36 3.16
C VAL A 21 -1.98 19.87 3.14
N ALA A 22 -1.77 19.13 4.23
CA ALA A 22 -2.14 17.71 4.31
C ALA A 22 -3.61 17.48 3.99
N VAL A 23 -4.52 18.25 4.61
CA VAL A 23 -5.96 18.11 4.42
C VAL A 23 -6.40 18.48 3.00
N VAL A 24 -5.85 19.54 2.43
CA VAL A 24 -6.20 19.99 1.07
C VAL A 24 -5.69 19.00 0.03
N THR A 25 -4.39 18.63 0.10
CA THR A 25 -3.79 17.73 -0.89
C THR A 25 -4.40 16.33 -0.85
N ALA A 26 -4.84 15.86 0.33
CA ALA A 26 -5.57 14.61 0.45
C ALA A 26 -6.97 14.63 -0.19
N ARG A 27 -7.57 15.80 -0.44
CA ARG A 27 -8.93 15.92 -1.00
C ARG A 27 -8.96 16.32 -2.48
N VAL A 28 -7.83 16.75 -3.00
CA VAL A 28 -7.75 17.28 -4.38
C VAL A 28 -7.16 16.22 -5.29
N ASP A 29 -7.87 15.89 -6.37
CA ASP A 29 -7.37 15.00 -7.42
C ASP A 29 -6.77 15.81 -8.57
N VAL A 30 -5.56 16.31 -8.37
CA VAL A 30 -4.79 17.00 -9.40
C VAL A 30 -3.46 16.26 -9.61
N PRO A 31 -3.17 15.76 -10.81
CA PRO A 31 -1.99 14.95 -11.09
C PRO A 31 -0.73 15.85 -11.24
N ARG A 32 -0.39 16.56 -10.17
CA ARG A 32 0.83 17.38 -10.07
C ARG A 32 1.58 17.01 -8.80
N PHE A 33 2.89 16.91 -8.88
CA PHE A 33 3.74 16.54 -7.76
C PHE A 33 3.53 17.43 -6.51
N VAL A 34 3.26 18.75 -6.71
CA VAL A 34 2.95 19.68 -5.61
C VAL A 34 1.68 19.34 -4.83
N VAL A 35 0.83 18.44 -5.33
CA VAL A 35 -0.35 17.90 -4.65
C VAL A 35 -0.06 16.49 -4.14
N VAL A 36 0.43 15.62 -5.02
CA VAL A 36 0.65 14.19 -4.71
C VAL A 36 1.77 14.00 -3.68
N GLY A 37 2.90 14.71 -3.83
CA GLY A 37 4.03 14.59 -2.90
C GLY A 37 3.64 14.92 -1.44
N PRO A 38 3.07 16.10 -1.13
CA PRO A 38 2.62 16.39 0.23
C PRO A 38 1.54 15.43 0.75
N ALA A 39 0.66 14.90 -0.11
CA ALA A 39 -0.31 13.90 0.29
C ALA A 39 0.36 12.61 0.79
N SER A 40 1.46 12.16 0.16
CA SER A 40 2.24 11.01 0.63
C SER A 40 2.70 11.18 2.09
N PHE A 41 3.06 12.40 2.47
CA PHE A 41 3.56 12.73 3.81
C PHE A 41 2.50 13.32 4.73
N ALA A 42 1.21 13.18 4.41
CA ALA A 42 0.12 13.74 5.23
C ALA A 42 0.22 13.36 6.72
N PRO A 43 0.55 12.12 7.14
CA PRO A 43 0.70 11.77 8.55
C PRO A 43 1.76 12.61 9.26
N ILE A 44 2.91 12.83 8.63
CA ILE A 44 4.01 13.65 9.17
C ILE A 44 3.59 15.11 9.30
N LEU A 45 2.92 15.65 8.28
CA LEU A 45 2.40 17.02 8.30
C LEU A 45 1.37 17.22 9.43
N LEU A 46 0.52 16.22 9.69
CA LEU A 46 -0.42 16.23 10.80
C LEU A 46 0.30 16.16 12.16
N CYS A 47 1.37 15.38 12.30
CA CYS A 47 2.21 15.40 13.50
C CYS A 47 2.82 16.80 13.75
N CYS A 48 3.31 17.48 12.70
CA CYS A 48 3.77 18.87 12.81
C CYS A 48 2.65 19.80 13.28
N THR A 49 1.41 19.55 12.84
CA THR A 49 0.23 20.33 13.28
C THR A 49 -0.05 20.13 14.77
N VAL A 50 0.02 18.89 15.26
CA VAL A 50 -0.15 18.58 16.70
C VAL A 50 0.91 19.30 17.53
N LEU A 51 2.20 19.19 17.15
CA LEU A 51 3.30 19.86 17.84
C LEU A 51 3.14 21.39 17.85
N GLY A 52 2.78 21.95 16.70
CA GLY A 52 2.51 23.38 16.55
C GLY A 52 1.33 23.85 17.43
N MET A 53 0.26 23.06 17.49
CA MET A 53 -0.88 23.32 18.35
C MET A 53 -0.49 23.34 19.82
N LEU A 54 0.28 22.35 20.29
CA LEU A 54 0.75 22.26 21.67
C LEU A 54 1.63 23.46 22.05
N LEU A 55 2.52 23.89 21.16
CA LEU A 55 3.33 25.11 21.35
C LEU A 55 2.44 26.35 21.49
N CYS A 56 1.42 26.50 20.64
CA CYS A 56 0.49 27.59 20.70
C CYS A 56 -0.36 27.61 21.97
N LEU A 57 -0.79 26.45 22.46
CA LEU A 57 -1.46 26.31 23.76
C LEU A 57 -0.56 26.77 24.91
N ALA A 58 0.71 26.34 24.92
CA ALA A 58 1.69 26.72 25.96
C ALA A 58 1.94 28.24 26.04
N VAL A 59 1.92 28.93 24.88
CA VAL A 59 2.11 30.39 24.83
C VAL A 59 0.80 31.18 24.73
N ARG A 60 -0.34 30.50 24.94
CA ARG A 60 -1.70 31.09 24.96
C ARG A 60 -2.10 31.78 23.62
N ARG A 61 -1.72 31.18 22.49
CA ARG A 61 -2.17 31.58 21.14
C ARG A 61 -3.41 30.80 20.73
N TRP A 62 -4.51 31.01 21.45
CA TRP A 62 -5.73 30.22 21.40
C TRP A 62 -6.35 30.12 20.01
N TRP A 63 -6.28 31.18 19.18
CA TRP A 63 -6.85 31.17 17.85
C TRP A 63 -6.09 30.24 16.89
N ILE A 64 -4.72 30.19 16.95
CA ILE A 64 -3.94 29.25 16.13
C ILE A 64 -4.22 27.82 16.62
N ALA A 65 -4.22 27.61 17.93
CA ALA A 65 -4.51 26.28 18.50
C ALA A 65 -5.92 25.79 18.11
N GLY A 66 -6.93 26.66 18.16
CA GLY A 66 -8.29 26.34 17.73
C GLY A 66 -8.36 26.00 16.23
N ALA A 67 -7.71 26.79 15.37
CA ALA A 67 -7.63 26.48 13.94
C ALA A 67 -6.93 25.13 13.67
N SER A 68 -5.81 24.85 14.39
CA SER A 68 -5.12 23.57 14.30
C SER A 68 -6.01 22.41 14.73
N ALA A 69 -6.76 22.58 15.81
CA ALA A 69 -7.72 21.57 16.28
C ALA A 69 -8.82 21.28 15.25
N SER A 70 -9.31 22.32 14.55
CA SER A 70 -10.28 22.16 13.47
C SER A 70 -9.69 21.38 12.29
N VAL A 71 -8.45 21.68 11.88
CA VAL A 71 -7.75 20.95 10.83
C VAL A 71 -7.55 19.47 11.22
N LEU A 72 -7.13 19.20 12.46
CA LEU A 72 -6.96 17.84 12.97
C LEU A 72 -8.29 17.08 13.06
N ALA A 73 -9.38 17.74 13.44
CA ALA A 73 -10.71 17.13 13.46
C ALA A 73 -11.16 16.74 12.03
N ILE A 74 -10.91 17.61 11.04
CA ILE A 74 -11.20 17.29 9.65
C ILE A 74 -10.33 16.14 9.13
N ALA A 75 -9.03 16.10 9.46
CA ALA A 75 -8.17 14.98 9.11
C ALA A 75 -8.60 13.68 9.81
N GLY A 76 -9.02 13.78 11.06
CA GLY A 76 -9.50 12.65 11.88
C GLY A 76 -10.67 11.89 11.25
N THR A 77 -11.52 12.56 10.49
CA THR A 77 -12.65 11.87 9.80
C THR A 77 -12.19 10.84 8.77
N VAL A 78 -10.95 10.94 8.27
CA VAL A 78 -10.36 9.99 7.33
C VAL A 78 -9.37 9.06 8.03
N VAL A 79 -8.59 9.57 8.97
CA VAL A 79 -7.52 8.81 9.62
C VAL A 79 -8.04 7.87 10.71
N VAL A 80 -9.01 8.31 11.51
CA VAL A 80 -9.51 7.49 12.65
C VAL A 80 -10.14 6.17 12.19
N PRO A 81 -10.94 6.12 11.12
CA PRO A 81 -11.49 4.85 10.63
C PRO A 81 -10.42 3.79 10.31
N LEU A 82 -9.22 4.18 9.86
CA LEU A 82 -8.13 3.24 9.56
C LEU A 82 -7.68 2.41 10.78
N TYR A 83 -7.97 2.87 11.99
CA TYR A 83 -7.63 2.23 13.27
C TYR A 83 -8.80 1.49 13.92
N VAL A 84 -9.92 1.37 13.20
CA VAL A 84 -11.12 0.70 13.71
C VAL A 84 -11.43 -0.47 12.80
N ALA A 85 -11.21 -1.67 13.30
CA ALA A 85 -11.48 -2.88 12.53
C ALA A 85 -12.98 -2.99 12.16
N ASP A 86 -13.24 -3.49 10.97
CA ASP A 86 -14.56 -3.92 10.56
C ASP A 86 -15.04 -5.12 11.39
N ALA A 87 -16.32 -5.48 11.25
CA ALA A 87 -16.80 -6.72 11.85
C ALA A 87 -16.01 -7.93 11.31
N ALA A 88 -15.61 -8.82 12.22
CA ALA A 88 -14.88 -10.03 11.83
C ALA A 88 -15.62 -10.76 10.68
N PRO A 89 -14.92 -11.26 9.66
CA PRO A 89 -15.53 -11.97 8.56
C PRO A 89 -16.23 -13.22 9.09
N SER A 90 -17.33 -13.63 8.42
CA SER A 90 -17.92 -14.94 8.66
C SER A 90 -16.90 -16.03 8.32
N ALA A 91 -17.03 -17.21 8.96
CA ALA A 91 -16.13 -18.34 8.74
C ALA A 91 -15.90 -18.62 7.24
N GLY A 92 -14.66 -18.87 6.87
CA GLY A 92 -14.23 -19.18 5.51
C GLY A 92 -12.95 -20.01 5.54
N THR A 93 -12.49 -20.47 4.38
CA THR A 93 -11.20 -21.18 4.26
C THR A 93 -10.07 -20.15 4.45
N PRO A 94 -9.21 -20.34 5.47
CA PRO A 94 -8.11 -19.45 5.70
C PRO A 94 -7.06 -19.57 4.58
N ILE A 95 -6.56 -18.44 4.11
CA ILE A 95 -5.42 -18.36 3.20
C ILE A 95 -4.46 -17.26 3.66
N THR A 96 -3.19 -17.47 3.41
CA THR A 96 -2.13 -16.47 3.68
C THR A 96 -1.58 -15.95 2.36
N LEU A 97 -1.69 -14.64 2.17
CA LEU A 97 -1.06 -13.97 1.04
C LEU A 97 0.09 -13.09 1.53
N MET A 98 1.20 -13.12 0.78
CA MET A 98 2.30 -12.18 0.95
C MET A 98 2.39 -11.26 -0.28
N GLN A 99 2.54 -9.96 -0.04
CA GLN A 99 2.89 -8.97 -1.05
C GLN A 99 4.32 -8.51 -0.79
N ALA A 100 5.17 -8.42 -1.84
CA ALA A 100 6.55 -7.99 -1.70
C ALA A 100 7.06 -7.25 -2.95
N ASN A 101 7.55 -6.03 -2.80
CA ASN A 101 8.42 -5.37 -3.77
C ASN A 101 9.86 -5.81 -3.47
N VAL A 102 10.58 -6.31 -4.47
CA VAL A 102 11.92 -6.91 -4.32
C VAL A 102 13.07 -5.97 -4.74
N MET A 103 12.80 -4.67 -4.86
CA MET A 103 13.79 -3.61 -5.15
C MET A 103 14.68 -3.98 -6.35
N LEU A 104 14.12 -3.89 -7.56
CA LEU A 104 14.84 -4.18 -8.82
C LEU A 104 15.53 -5.56 -8.85
N GLY A 105 15.04 -6.53 -8.03
CA GLY A 105 15.65 -7.84 -7.85
C GLY A 105 16.86 -7.85 -6.90
N GLU A 106 17.04 -6.82 -6.06
CA GLU A 106 18.15 -6.74 -5.09
C GLU A 106 17.84 -7.40 -3.74
N ALA A 107 16.59 -7.77 -3.48
CA ALA A 107 16.22 -8.51 -2.27
C ALA A 107 16.99 -9.84 -2.16
N ASP A 108 17.17 -10.33 -0.94
CA ASP A 108 17.78 -11.65 -0.69
C ASP A 108 16.75 -12.75 -1.04
N PRO A 109 16.99 -13.55 -2.11
CA PRO A 109 16.03 -14.58 -2.53
C PRO A 109 15.90 -15.72 -1.51
N ALA A 110 16.97 -16.10 -0.80
CA ALA A 110 16.91 -17.15 0.20
C ALA A 110 16.11 -16.71 1.43
N ALA A 111 16.29 -15.45 1.87
CA ALA A 111 15.52 -14.88 2.96
C ALA A 111 14.02 -14.72 2.59
N LEU A 112 13.71 -14.35 1.36
CA LEU A 112 12.33 -14.27 0.89
C LEU A 112 11.66 -15.66 0.87
N VAL A 113 12.36 -16.70 0.33
CA VAL A 113 11.86 -18.07 0.32
C VAL A 113 11.65 -18.59 1.74
N ALA A 114 12.59 -18.33 2.66
CA ALA A 114 12.43 -18.70 4.08
C ALA A 114 11.20 -18.01 4.70
N SER A 115 11.01 -16.71 4.44
CA SER A 115 9.85 -15.96 4.93
C SER A 115 8.53 -16.52 4.41
N VAL A 116 8.45 -16.87 3.12
CA VAL A 116 7.28 -17.51 2.49
C VAL A 116 6.98 -18.86 3.14
N ARG A 117 8.01 -19.70 3.33
CA ARG A 117 7.88 -21.03 3.95
C ARG A 117 7.45 -20.93 5.41
N ASP A 118 8.15 -20.15 6.21
CA ASP A 118 7.93 -20.08 7.67
C ASP A 118 6.56 -19.51 8.04
N ARG A 119 6.01 -18.67 7.16
CA ARG A 119 4.69 -18.05 7.34
C ARG A 119 3.56 -18.85 6.68
N GLY A 120 3.87 -19.94 6.01
CA GLY A 120 2.87 -20.79 5.35
C GLY A 120 2.12 -20.04 4.25
N VAL A 121 2.79 -19.19 3.49
CA VAL A 121 2.19 -18.39 2.43
C VAL A 121 1.60 -19.30 1.35
N ASP A 122 0.36 -19.03 0.95
CA ASP A 122 -0.34 -19.74 -0.13
C ASP A 122 -0.16 -19.03 -1.48
N ILE A 123 -0.11 -17.69 -1.45
CA ILE A 123 0.04 -16.83 -2.62
C ILE A 123 1.06 -15.73 -2.31
N LEU A 124 2.03 -15.53 -3.22
CA LEU A 124 2.93 -14.37 -3.21
C LEU A 124 2.65 -13.51 -4.44
N THR A 125 2.41 -12.22 -4.24
CA THR A 125 2.43 -11.19 -5.28
C THR A 125 3.74 -10.42 -5.16
N ALA A 126 4.53 -10.39 -6.24
CA ALA A 126 5.84 -9.78 -6.23
C ALA A 126 5.97 -8.70 -7.31
N GLN A 127 6.64 -7.60 -6.99
CA GLN A 127 6.94 -6.48 -7.86
C GLN A 127 8.46 -6.31 -7.98
N GLU A 128 8.87 -5.65 -9.05
CA GLU A 128 10.26 -5.38 -9.40
C GLU A 128 11.10 -6.63 -9.70
N LEU A 129 10.43 -7.65 -10.27
CA LEU A 129 11.06 -8.88 -10.69
C LEU A 129 11.98 -8.66 -11.90
N THR A 130 13.23 -9.13 -11.77
CA THR A 130 14.14 -9.31 -12.92
C THR A 130 14.25 -10.78 -13.31
N PRO A 131 14.66 -11.12 -14.55
CA PRO A 131 14.92 -12.50 -14.93
C PRO A 131 15.89 -13.19 -13.98
N GLU A 132 16.98 -12.51 -13.64
CA GLU A 132 18.04 -13.03 -12.75
C GLU A 132 17.51 -13.30 -11.33
N PHE A 133 16.61 -12.46 -10.83
CA PHE A 133 16.01 -12.66 -9.51
C PHE A 133 15.04 -13.85 -9.49
N VAL A 134 14.28 -14.04 -10.59
CA VAL A 134 13.40 -15.21 -10.72
C VAL A 134 14.22 -16.51 -10.75
N ASP A 135 15.34 -16.55 -11.46
CA ASP A 135 16.25 -17.70 -11.47
C ASP A 135 16.84 -17.93 -10.06
N ALA A 136 17.24 -16.86 -9.36
CA ALA A 136 17.75 -16.96 -7.99
C ALA A 136 16.69 -17.40 -6.97
N LEU A 137 15.42 -17.06 -7.16
CA LEU A 137 14.32 -17.58 -6.35
C LEU A 137 14.13 -19.10 -6.56
N ASP A 138 14.24 -19.58 -7.80
CA ASP A 138 14.16 -21.02 -8.11
C ASP A 138 15.35 -21.77 -7.49
N ASP A 139 16.57 -21.22 -7.61
CA ASP A 139 17.77 -21.80 -6.98
C ASP A 139 17.68 -21.83 -5.45
N ALA A 140 16.99 -20.84 -4.85
CA ALA A 140 16.73 -20.78 -3.41
C ALA A 140 15.59 -21.71 -2.95
N GLY A 141 14.91 -22.40 -3.87
CA GLY A 141 13.85 -23.38 -3.57
C GLY A 141 12.45 -22.78 -3.48
N MET A 142 12.16 -21.67 -4.17
CA MET A 142 10.79 -21.12 -4.23
C MET A 142 9.83 -22.16 -4.83
N SER A 143 10.24 -22.90 -5.84
CA SER A 143 9.45 -23.94 -6.48
C SER A 143 9.06 -25.11 -5.55
N ASP A 144 9.79 -25.31 -4.45
CA ASP A 144 9.44 -26.32 -3.42
C ASP A 144 8.31 -25.85 -2.51
N VAL A 145 8.08 -24.54 -2.42
CA VAL A 145 7.08 -23.91 -1.52
C VAL A 145 5.87 -23.45 -2.30
N LEU A 146 6.10 -22.72 -3.40
CA LEU A 146 5.09 -22.19 -4.32
C LEU A 146 5.39 -22.68 -5.75
N PRO A 147 5.04 -23.93 -6.11
CA PRO A 147 5.46 -24.58 -7.35
C PRO A 147 4.83 -24.00 -8.62
N TYR A 148 3.78 -23.20 -8.50
CA TYR A 148 3.08 -22.65 -9.65
C TYR A 148 3.22 -21.13 -9.68
N ARG A 149 3.45 -20.58 -10.88
CA ARG A 149 3.55 -19.12 -11.04
C ARG A 149 3.03 -18.66 -12.40
N PHE A 150 2.61 -17.42 -12.44
CA PHE A 150 2.54 -16.58 -13.63
C PHE A 150 3.36 -15.33 -13.35
N ALA A 151 4.52 -15.19 -14.01
CA ALA A 151 5.43 -14.08 -13.80
C ALA A 151 5.92 -13.52 -15.13
N MET A 152 6.01 -12.21 -15.19
CA MET A 152 6.52 -11.43 -16.32
C MET A 152 7.74 -10.62 -15.79
N PRO A 153 8.92 -11.27 -15.65
CA PRO A 153 10.12 -10.56 -15.22
C PRO A 153 10.68 -9.72 -16.38
N TYR A 154 11.14 -8.51 -16.07
CA TYR A 154 11.76 -7.62 -17.03
C TYR A 154 13.08 -7.05 -16.50
N PRO A 155 14.06 -6.77 -17.36
CA PRO A 155 15.30 -6.11 -16.96
C PRO A 155 15.02 -4.78 -16.26
N GLY A 156 15.84 -4.45 -15.25
CA GLY A 156 15.71 -3.19 -14.50
C GLY A 156 14.52 -3.15 -13.54
N GLY A 157 13.99 -4.33 -13.15
CA GLY A 157 12.95 -4.41 -12.13
C GLY A 157 11.56 -3.99 -12.61
N ALA A 158 11.30 -4.00 -13.90
CA ALA A 158 9.98 -3.64 -14.41
C ALA A 158 8.96 -4.79 -14.32
N GLY A 159 9.31 -5.96 -13.78
CA GLY A 159 8.51 -7.17 -13.79
C GLY A 159 7.59 -7.31 -12.58
N ALA A 160 6.53 -8.12 -12.75
CA ALA A 160 5.64 -8.55 -11.68
C ALA A 160 5.29 -10.03 -11.79
N GLY A 161 4.84 -10.64 -10.70
CA GLY A 161 4.48 -12.07 -10.70
C GLY A 161 3.55 -12.47 -9.57
N ILE A 162 2.87 -13.58 -9.83
CA ILE A 162 2.00 -14.27 -8.88
C ILE A 162 2.57 -15.69 -8.73
N TYR A 163 2.93 -16.07 -7.52
CA TYR A 163 3.36 -17.41 -7.16
C TYR A 163 2.30 -18.05 -6.27
N SER A 164 2.07 -19.33 -6.42
CA SER A 164 1.00 -20.03 -5.70
C SER A 164 1.38 -21.45 -5.33
N ARG A 165 0.81 -21.95 -4.22
CA ARG A 165 0.91 -23.34 -3.80
C ARG A 165 0.11 -24.29 -4.70
N VAL A 166 -0.89 -23.79 -5.40
CA VAL A 166 -1.79 -24.53 -6.29
C VAL A 166 -1.71 -23.97 -7.71
N PRO A 167 -2.18 -24.72 -8.74
CA PRO A 167 -2.08 -24.30 -10.12
C PRO A 167 -2.59 -22.90 -10.39
N VAL A 168 -1.80 -22.13 -11.15
CA VAL A 168 -2.12 -20.80 -11.65
C VAL A 168 -2.65 -20.95 -13.08
N THR A 169 -3.81 -20.37 -13.36
CA THR A 169 -4.47 -20.45 -14.66
C THR A 169 -4.90 -19.06 -15.14
N ASP A 170 -5.21 -18.91 -16.42
CA ASP A 170 -5.74 -17.68 -17.02
C ASP A 170 -4.87 -16.45 -16.67
N GLY A 171 -3.53 -16.65 -16.73
CA GLY A 171 -2.56 -15.59 -16.50
C GLY A 171 -2.51 -14.63 -17.68
N ARG A 172 -2.52 -13.33 -17.40
CA ARG A 172 -2.28 -12.27 -18.40
C ARG A 172 -1.57 -11.09 -17.78
N GLU A 173 -0.79 -10.39 -18.58
CA GLU A 173 -0.27 -9.07 -18.26
C GLU A 173 -1.34 -8.02 -18.57
N LEU A 174 -1.38 -6.94 -17.78
CA LEU A 174 -2.27 -5.82 -18.02
C LEU A 174 -1.62 -4.85 -19.01
N ASP A 175 -2.37 -4.46 -20.03
CA ASP A 175 -1.87 -3.57 -21.08
C ASP A 175 -1.76 -2.12 -20.62
N GLY A 176 -0.74 -1.43 -21.14
CA GLY A 176 -0.61 0.04 -21.01
C GLY A 176 0.10 0.54 -19.75
N TYR A 177 0.62 -0.36 -18.91
CA TYR A 177 1.45 -0.01 -17.76
C TYR A 177 2.92 0.06 -18.18
N LEU A 178 3.69 0.97 -17.57
CA LEU A 178 5.14 1.05 -17.79
C LEU A 178 5.91 0.00 -16.99
N LEU A 179 5.43 -0.30 -15.79
CA LEU A 179 5.89 -1.42 -14.99
C LEU A 179 4.86 -2.53 -15.07
N SER A 180 5.32 -3.79 -15.19
CA SER A 180 4.40 -4.91 -15.36
C SER A 180 3.39 -4.98 -14.22
N SER A 181 2.16 -5.20 -14.59
CA SER A 181 1.07 -5.59 -13.70
C SER A 181 0.41 -6.81 -14.28
N VAL A 182 0.18 -7.83 -13.49
CA VAL A 182 -0.32 -9.14 -13.96
C VAL A 182 -1.54 -9.59 -13.19
N THR A 183 -2.34 -10.44 -13.81
CA THR A 183 -3.46 -11.12 -13.15
C THR A 183 -3.50 -12.58 -13.53
N ALA A 184 -4.00 -13.43 -12.62
CA ALA A 184 -4.20 -14.85 -12.86
C ALA A 184 -5.32 -15.39 -11.96
N ARG A 185 -5.78 -16.64 -12.21
CA ARG A 185 -6.70 -17.37 -11.35
C ARG A 185 -5.99 -18.44 -10.56
N VAL A 186 -6.38 -18.56 -9.30
CA VAL A 186 -5.91 -19.57 -8.35
C VAL A 186 -7.13 -20.22 -7.69
N ASP A 187 -7.18 -21.55 -7.60
CA ASP A 187 -8.26 -22.26 -6.90
C ASP A 187 -7.70 -22.98 -5.67
N LEU A 188 -7.93 -22.43 -4.49
CA LEU A 188 -7.50 -22.95 -3.20
C LEU A 188 -8.54 -23.91 -2.56
N GLY A 189 -9.44 -24.47 -3.37
CA GLY A 189 -10.42 -25.46 -2.95
C GLY A 189 -11.80 -24.91 -2.57
N THR A 190 -12.02 -23.59 -2.77
CA THR A 190 -13.32 -22.94 -2.57
C THR A 190 -13.90 -22.38 -3.87
N GLY A 191 -13.26 -22.66 -4.99
CA GLY A 191 -13.51 -22.05 -6.29
C GLY A 191 -12.43 -21.06 -6.68
N PRO A 192 -12.46 -20.61 -7.94
CA PRO A 192 -11.43 -19.71 -8.46
C PRO A 192 -11.48 -18.34 -7.78
N VAL A 193 -10.30 -17.82 -7.48
CA VAL A 193 -10.05 -16.46 -6.99
C VAL A 193 -9.20 -15.74 -8.02
N ARG A 194 -9.58 -14.56 -8.43
CA ARG A 194 -8.77 -13.70 -9.30
C ARG A 194 -7.72 -12.97 -8.46
N VAL A 195 -6.46 -13.14 -8.79
CA VAL A 195 -5.34 -12.49 -8.10
C VAL A 195 -4.68 -11.50 -9.06
N TYR A 196 -4.31 -10.33 -8.56
CA TYR A 196 -3.54 -9.32 -9.25
C TYR A 196 -2.25 -9.05 -8.50
N ALA A 197 -1.14 -8.92 -9.21
CA ALA A 197 0.10 -8.32 -8.76
C ALA A 197 0.30 -7.03 -9.55
N VAL A 198 0.16 -5.88 -8.91
CA VAL A 198 0.13 -4.56 -9.57
C VAL A 198 1.29 -3.68 -9.15
N HIS A 199 1.74 -2.84 -10.10
CA HIS A 199 2.81 -1.88 -9.83
C HIS A 199 2.64 -0.62 -10.70
N PRO A 200 1.67 0.27 -10.41
CA PRO A 200 1.62 1.58 -11.03
C PRO A 200 2.93 2.35 -10.79
N VAL A 201 3.47 3.01 -11.82
CA VAL A 201 4.74 3.73 -11.71
C VAL A 201 4.74 4.75 -10.56
N PRO A 202 5.90 5.06 -9.94
CA PRO A 202 5.97 6.09 -8.91
C PRO A 202 5.66 7.48 -9.50
N PRO A 203 4.98 8.37 -8.73
CA PRO A 203 4.68 9.74 -9.17
C PRO A 203 5.92 10.65 -9.26
N TYR A 204 7.09 10.12 -8.90
CA TYR A 204 8.42 10.70 -9.00
C TYR A 204 9.48 9.57 -8.95
N PRO A 205 10.48 9.54 -9.83
CA PRO A 205 10.86 10.56 -10.85
C PRO A 205 9.99 10.53 -12.11
N THR A 206 9.11 9.54 -12.29
CA THR A 206 8.17 9.52 -13.40
C THR A 206 7.23 10.72 -13.32
N PRO A 207 6.83 11.33 -14.44
CA PRO A 207 5.86 12.42 -14.40
C PRO A 207 4.55 12.00 -13.73
N THR A 208 4.12 12.76 -12.73
CA THR A 208 2.90 12.47 -11.95
C THR A 208 1.64 12.18 -12.79
N PRO A 209 1.41 12.81 -13.97
CA PRO A 209 0.29 12.45 -14.83
C PRO A 209 0.30 11.00 -15.33
N VAL A 210 1.47 10.38 -15.50
CA VAL A 210 1.60 8.98 -15.92
C VAL A 210 1.11 8.05 -14.80
N TRP A 211 1.62 8.23 -13.58
CA TRP A 211 1.09 7.54 -12.40
C TRP A 211 -0.44 7.69 -12.27
N ALA A 212 -0.92 8.91 -12.44
CA ALA A 212 -2.34 9.19 -12.32
C ALA A 212 -3.18 8.50 -13.42
N GLN A 213 -2.63 8.34 -14.62
CA GLN A 213 -3.25 7.59 -15.69
C GLN A 213 -3.29 6.10 -15.35
N GLU A 214 -2.19 5.51 -14.87
CA GLU A 214 -2.14 4.09 -14.51
C GLU A 214 -3.06 3.77 -13.34
N MET A 215 -3.15 4.65 -12.33
CA MET A 215 -4.13 4.51 -11.25
C MET A 215 -5.58 4.58 -11.75
N ALA A 216 -5.86 5.36 -12.79
CA ALA A 216 -7.19 5.40 -13.41
C ALA A 216 -7.48 4.12 -14.21
N MET A 217 -6.49 3.59 -14.95
CA MET A 217 -6.60 2.32 -15.66
C MET A 217 -6.83 1.16 -14.67
N LEU A 218 -6.10 1.14 -13.55
CA LEU A 218 -6.30 0.15 -12.49
C LEU A 218 -7.72 0.22 -11.92
N ARG A 219 -8.22 1.42 -11.63
CA ARG A 219 -9.62 1.58 -11.18
C ARG A 219 -10.62 0.99 -12.17
N ASP A 220 -10.44 1.24 -13.47
CA ASP A 220 -11.35 0.76 -14.51
C ASP A 220 -11.24 -0.77 -14.69
N GLU A 221 -10.03 -1.36 -14.55
CA GLU A 221 -9.82 -2.82 -14.49
C GLU A 221 -10.54 -3.44 -13.29
N LEU A 222 -10.35 -2.88 -12.08
CA LEU A 222 -10.98 -3.37 -10.86
C LEU A 222 -12.51 -3.22 -10.89
N ARG A 223 -13.01 -2.19 -11.55
CA ARG A 223 -14.46 -2.02 -11.76
C ARG A 223 -15.03 -3.09 -12.68
N THR A 224 -14.31 -3.44 -13.75
CA THR A 224 -14.67 -4.55 -14.63
C THR A 224 -14.61 -5.88 -13.89
N ALA A 225 -13.58 -6.10 -13.05
CA ALA A 225 -13.50 -7.29 -12.22
C ALA A 225 -14.66 -7.39 -11.21
N ALA A 226 -15.19 -6.25 -10.75
CA ALA A 226 -16.32 -6.19 -9.83
C ALA A 226 -17.66 -6.61 -10.45
N ASP A 227 -17.78 -6.63 -11.77
CA ASP A 227 -18.98 -7.14 -12.46
C ASP A 227 -19.10 -8.67 -12.38
N SER A 228 -18.01 -9.37 -12.02
CA SER A 228 -17.99 -10.80 -11.77
C SER A 228 -18.30 -11.12 -10.30
N PRO A 229 -19.00 -12.23 -9.99
CA PRO A 229 -19.14 -12.72 -8.62
C PRO A 229 -17.86 -13.38 -8.08
N GLU A 230 -16.84 -13.57 -8.92
CA GLU A 230 -15.55 -14.17 -8.55
C GLU A 230 -14.87 -13.32 -7.46
N PRO A 231 -14.40 -13.92 -6.35
CA PRO A 231 -13.60 -13.20 -5.37
C PRO A 231 -12.31 -12.68 -5.98
N VAL A 232 -11.85 -11.51 -5.53
CA VAL A 232 -10.65 -10.87 -6.09
C VAL A 232 -9.72 -10.42 -4.96
N ILE A 233 -8.42 -10.62 -5.18
CA ILE A 233 -7.33 -10.16 -4.32
C ILE A 233 -6.33 -9.38 -5.19
N VAL A 234 -5.90 -8.21 -4.74
CA VAL A 234 -4.91 -7.37 -5.42
C VAL A 234 -3.80 -7.05 -4.45
N GLY A 235 -2.62 -7.62 -4.65
CA GLY A 235 -1.42 -7.24 -3.89
C GLY A 235 -0.49 -6.41 -4.75
N GLY A 236 0.11 -5.35 -4.18
CA GLY A 236 1.05 -4.56 -4.95
C GLY A 236 1.65 -3.36 -4.23
N ASP A 237 2.66 -2.81 -4.87
CA ASP A 237 3.13 -1.45 -4.64
C ASP A 237 2.32 -0.50 -5.53
N PHE A 238 1.41 0.23 -4.92
CA PHE A 238 0.53 1.18 -5.63
C PHE A 238 1.20 2.53 -5.86
N ASN A 239 2.38 2.75 -5.27
CA ASN A 239 3.03 4.05 -5.23
C ASN A 239 2.07 5.15 -4.76
N ALA A 240 1.16 4.78 -3.88
CA ALA A 240 0.07 5.61 -3.37
C ALA A 240 -0.22 5.28 -1.91
N THR A 241 -0.55 6.28 -1.12
CA THR A 241 -1.01 6.15 0.27
C THR A 241 -2.51 6.38 0.36
N HIS A 242 -3.13 6.06 1.50
CA HIS A 242 -4.54 6.41 1.78
C HIS A 242 -4.87 7.91 1.65
N ALA A 243 -3.88 8.78 1.74
CA ALA A 243 -4.08 10.20 1.54
C ALA A 243 -4.32 10.57 0.06
N HIS A 244 -3.98 9.69 -0.89
CA HIS A 244 -4.22 9.97 -2.30
C HIS A 244 -5.68 9.70 -2.69
N ALA A 245 -6.34 10.69 -3.29
CA ALA A 245 -7.72 10.56 -3.73
C ALA A 245 -7.91 9.40 -4.74
N ARG A 246 -6.90 9.17 -5.62
CA ARG A 246 -6.92 8.09 -6.60
C ARG A 246 -6.82 6.71 -5.97
N PHE A 247 -6.07 6.55 -4.88
CA PHE A 247 -6.04 5.31 -4.13
C PHE A 247 -7.41 5.02 -3.50
N ARG A 248 -7.98 6.00 -2.79
CA ARG A 248 -9.32 5.84 -2.20
C ARG A 248 -10.41 5.59 -3.23
N ALA A 249 -10.22 6.05 -4.48
CA ALA A 249 -11.15 5.76 -5.57
C ALA A 249 -11.15 4.28 -6.01
N LEU A 250 -10.14 3.49 -5.61
CA LEU A 250 -10.14 2.03 -5.78
C LEU A 250 -11.02 1.33 -4.74
N LEU A 251 -11.23 1.97 -3.58
CA LEU A 251 -11.96 1.39 -2.43
C LEU A 251 -13.48 1.67 -2.52
N THR A 252 -14.03 1.57 -3.73
CA THR A 252 -15.47 1.69 -4.01
C THR A 252 -16.02 0.35 -4.49
N ASP A 253 -17.32 0.23 -4.69
CA ASP A 253 -17.97 -0.94 -5.30
C ASP A 253 -17.68 -2.28 -4.60
N GLY A 254 -17.52 -2.24 -3.26
CA GLY A 254 -17.27 -3.41 -2.42
C GLY A 254 -15.80 -3.81 -2.31
N TRP A 255 -14.88 -2.97 -2.78
CA TRP A 255 -13.45 -3.09 -2.52
C TRP A 255 -13.08 -2.55 -1.14
N SER A 256 -12.18 -3.23 -0.45
CA SER A 256 -11.58 -2.77 0.80
C SER A 256 -10.08 -3.05 0.81
N ASP A 257 -9.33 -2.19 1.48
CA ASP A 257 -7.94 -2.47 1.86
C ASP A 257 -7.93 -3.38 3.08
N VAL A 258 -7.11 -4.44 3.07
CA VAL A 258 -7.02 -5.40 4.17
C VAL A 258 -6.53 -4.71 5.44
N GLY A 259 -5.57 -3.80 5.36
CA GLY A 259 -5.09 -3.02 6.49
C GLY A 259 -6.20 -2.21 7.16
N ASP A 260 -7.06 -1.57 6.35
CA ASP A 260 -8.21 -0.83 6.85
C ASP A 260 -9.24 -1.76 7.50
N ALA A 261 -9.58 -2.84 6.81
CA ALA A 261 -10.59 -3.79 7.29
C ALA A 261 -10.24 -4.41 8.66
N VAL A 262 -8.94 -4.60 8.95
CA VAL A 262 -8.48 -5.11 10.24
C VAL A 262 -8.09 -4.02 11.24
N GLY A 263 -8.24 -2.73 10.88
CA GLY A 263 -7.91 -1.62 11.76
C GLY A 263 -6.41 -1.47 12.04
N ALA A 264 -5.55 -1.87 11.11
CA ALA A 264 -4.10 -1.80 11.27
C ALA A 264 -3.55 -0.36 11.31
N GLY A 265 -4.36 0.61 10.88
CA GLY A 265 -3.98 2.00 10.83
C GLY A 265 -3.01 2.30 9.68
N ILE A 266 -2.23 3.37 9.84
CA ILE A 266 -1.20 3.73 8.86
C ILE A 266 0.02 2.85 9.09
N VAL A 267 0.33 1.98 8.12
CA VAL A 267 1.46 1.06 8.14
C VAL A 267 2.50 1.53 7.13
N PRO A 268 3.59 2.18 7.56
CA PRO A 268 4.66 2.59 6.65
C PRO A 268 5.44 1.39 6.14
N THR A 269 5.62 1.33 4.82
CA THR A 269 6.35 0.24 4.15
C THR A 269 7.63 0.69 3.45
N TYR A 270 7.76 1.99 3.14
CA TYR A 270 8.86 2.56 2.36
C TYR A 270 9.39 3.88 2.96
N PRO A 271 10.69 4.21 2.84
CA PRO A 271 11.80 3.31 2.50
C PRO A 271 12.37 2.59 3.73
N THR A 272 12.99 1.41 3.54
CA THR A 272 13.63 0.65 4.61
C THR A 272 15.16 0.65 4.57
N ASP A 273 15.75 1.10 3.45
CA ASP A 273 17.20 1.15 3.20
C ASP A 273 17.88 2.42 3.78
N LYS A 274 17.14 3.24 4.51
CA LYS A 274 17.63 4.51 5.08
C LYS A 274 17.93 4.38 6.58
N SER A 275 18.67 5.36 7.13
CA SER A 275 18.97 5.43 8.56
C SER A 275 17.79 5.84 9.44
N TYR A 276 16.65 6.13 8.86
CA TYR A 276 15.39 6.46 9.53
C TYR A 276 14.31 5.42 9.18
N PRO A 277 13.28 5.28 10.03
CA PRO A 277 12.21 4.30 9.78
C PRO A 277 11.41 4.62 8.53
N PRO A 278 10.68 3.65 7.95
CA PRO A 278 9.76 3.88 6.83
C PRO A 278 8.80 5.03 7.11
N LEU A 279 8.51 5.82 6.09
CA LEU A 279 7.75 7.07 6.20
C LEU A 279 6.37 7.00 5.55
N VAL A 280 6.23 6.20 4.48
CA VAL A 280 5.01 6.12 3.67
C VAL A 280 4.56 4.66 3.52
N GLY A 281 3.26 4.42 3.58
CA GLY A 281 2.66 3.12 3.26
C GLY A 281 2.13 3.16 1.84
N ILE A 282 2.81 2.50 0.92
CA ILE A 282 2.50 2.49 -0.51
C ILE A 282 2.24 1.07 -1.03
N ASP A 283 2.55 0.08 -0.22
CA ASP A 283 2.23 -1.33 -0.45
C ASP A 283 0.88 -1.64 0.20
N HIS A 284 -0.01 -2.28 -0.55
CA HIS A 284 -1.37 -2.58 -0.12
C HIS A 284 -1.84 -3.95 -0.60
N VAL A 285 -2.82 -4.50 0.11
CA VAL A 285 -3.60 -5.65 -0.36
C VAL A 285 -5.07 -5.26 -0.36
N LEU A 286 -5.67 -5.20 -1.56
CA LEU A 286 -7.10 -4.94 -1.72
C LEU A 286 -7.85 -6.24 -1.93
N VAL A 287 -9.08 -6.32 -1.41
CA VAL A 287 -9.93 -7.49 -1.53
C VAL A 287 -11.37 -7.12 -1.91
N ARG A 288 -12.02 -8.04 -2.63
CA ARG A 288 -13.46 -8.00 -2.89
C ARG A 288 -14.05 -9.40 -2.85
N GLY A 289 -15.09 -9.58 -2.07
CA GLY A 289 -15.69 -10.91 -1.86
C GLY A 289 -14.85 -11.87 -0.98
N VAL A 290 -13.81 -11.33 -0.33
CA VAL A 290 -12.88 -12.06 0.56
C VAL A 290 -12.87 -11.35 1.91
N GLY A 291 -12.90 -12.10 3.00
CA GLY A 291 -12.78 -11.56 4.35
C GLY A 291 -11.32 -11.32 4.72
N ALA A 292 -11.04 -10.25 5.47
CA ALA A 292 -9.72 -9.95 6.02
C ALA A 292 -9.69 -10.30 7.52
N THR A 293 -8.63 -10.97 7.99
CA THR A 293 -8.49 -11.38 9.40
C THR A 293 -7.25 -10.81 10.07
N SER A 294 -6.16 -10.63 9.34
CA SER A 294 -4.96 -9.94 9.83
C SER A 294 -4.17 -9.29 8.71
N SER A 295 -3.35 -8.29 9.08
CA SER A 295 -2.36 -7.64 8.21
C SER A 295 -1.12 -7.31 9.03
N THR A 296 0.04 -7.75 8.58
CA THR A 296 1.32 -7.54 9.26
C THR A 296 2.38 -7.13 8.25
N ALA A 297 3.04 -5.99 8.51
CA ALA A 297 4.22 -5.60 7.74
C ALA A 297 5.43 -6.42 8.20
N VAL A 298 6.21 -6.92 7.23
CA VAL A 298 7.40 -7.74 7.46
C VAL A 298 8.58 -7.17 6.68
N ASP A 299 9.76 -7.22 7.27
CA ASP A 299 10.96 -6.77 6.58
C ASP A 299 11.34 -7.77 5.48
N ILE A 300 11.69 -7.26 4.30
CA ILE A 300 12.22 -8.01 3.17
C ILE A 300 13.72 -7.71 3.10
N ALA A 301 14.54 -8.71 3.43
CA ALA A 301 15.99 -8.52 3.45
C ALA A 301 16.50 -8.09 2.07
N GLY A 302 17.27 -7.02 2.01
CA GLY A 302 17.82 -6.44 0.78
C GLY A 302 16.85 -5.56 -0.02
N SER A 303 15.58 -5.47 0.35
CA SER A 303 14.64 -4.55 -0.27
C SER A 303 14.59 -3.21 0.48
N ASP A 304 14.22 -2.15 -0.21
CA ASP A 304 13.86 -0.85 0.37
C ASP A 304 12.37 -0.76 0.74
N HIS A 305 11.62 -1.88 0.60
CA HIS A 305 10.24 -2.02 1.03
C HIS A 305 10.08 -3.03 2.17
N ARG A 306 9.05 -2.86 2.98
CA ARG A 306 8.44 -3.94 3.75
C ARG A 306 7.40 -4.65 2.89
N GLY A 307 7.34 -5.97 3.01
CA GLY A 307 6.21 -6.73 2.51
C GLY A 307 5.02 -6.69 3.46
N LEU A 308 3.86 -7.09 2.95
CA LEU A 308 2.66 -7.31 3.75
C LEU A 308 2.31 -8.79 3.75
N VAL A 309 2.13 -9.36 4.94
CA VAL A 309 1.55 -10.69 5.11
C VAL A 309 0.15 -10.51 5.64
N VAL A 310 -0.83 -11.03 4.91
CA VAL A 310 -2.24 -10.92 5.26
C VAL A 310 -2.88 -12.30 5.36
N GLU A 311 -3.72 -12.46 6.37
CA GLU A 311 -4.58 -13.62 6.49
C GLU A 311 -5.98 -13.26 6.01
N LEU A 312 -6.54 -14.10 5.15
CA LEU A 312 -7.80 -13.88 4.47
C LEU A 312 -8.72 -15.09 4.69
N ALA A 313 -10.03 -14.89 4.55
CA ALA A 313 -11.04 -15.92 4.63
C ALA A 313 -11.82 -15.99 3.31
N LEU A 314 -11.62 -17.05 2.53
CA LEU A 314 -12.39 -17.35 1.32
C LEU A 314 -13.74 -17.98 1.70
N ARG A 315 -14.81 -17.53 1.04
CA ARG A 315 -16.19 -18.00 1.28
C ARG A 315 -16.68 -18.90 0.17
#